data_48d937cbfb7e404e698804a2c8b707a9
#
_entry.id   48d937cbfb7e404e698804a2c8b707a9
#
_cell.length_a   1.000
_cell.length_b   1.000
_cell.length_c   1.000
_cell.angle_alpha   90.00
_cell.angle_beta   90.00
_cell.angle_gamma   90.00
#
_symmetry.space_group_name_H-M   'P 1'
#
loop_
_entity.id
_entity.type
_entity.pdbx_description
1 polymer ?
#
loop_
_entity_poly.entity_id
_entity_poly.type
_entity_poly.pdbx_seq_one_letter_code
_entity_poly.pdbx_strand_id
1 'polypeptide(L)'
;MIFAAQTARKFWARAGTWLETERAEYRLAQTWRRAGDFVQARRHAQQCLEIVNQNGAPALEAFFGWEALALAERDAGHATGHARALANAREAFERLEDSDRTWCERSLIALGG
;
A
#
# COMPACT_ATOMS: atom_id res chain seq x y z
N MET A 1 7.68 1.29 -8.61
CA MET A 1 7.07 2.60 -8.41
C MET A 1 8.06 3.68 -8.77
N ILE A 2 7.64 4.66 -9.54
CA ILE A 2 8.52 5.68 -10.10
C ILE A 2 8.06 7.06 -9.66
N PHE A 3 9.00 7.85 -9.13
CA PHE A 3 8.77 9.25 -8.84
C PHE A 3 9.35 10.11 -9.96
N ALA A 4 8.85 11.33 -10.10
CA ALA A 4 9.51 12.32 -10.94
C ALA A 4 10.95 12.54 -10.43
N ALA A 5 11.90 12.66 -11.34
CA ALA A 5 13.31 12.54 -11.00
C ALA A 5 13.79 13.47 -9.86
N GLN A 6 13.44 14.76 -9.90
CA GLN A 6 13.89 15.69 -8.88
C GLN A 6 13.17 15.51 -7.54
N THR A 7 11.87 15.26 -7.59
CA THR A 7 11.08 14.97 -6.39
C THR A 7 11.57 13.69 -5.74
N ALA A 8 11.87 12.68 -6.56
CA ALA A 8 12.39 11.41 -6.07
C ALA A 8 13.72 11.60 -5.34
N ARG A 9 14.64 12.39 -5.86
CA ARG A 9 15.93 12.63 -5.22
C ARG A 9 15.77 13.25 -3.84
N LYS A 10 14.93 14.27 -3.71
CA LYS A 10 14.69 14.91 -2.43
C LYS A 10 14.04 13.95 -1.45
N PHE A 11 13.07 13.19 -1.92
CA PHE A 11 12.39 12.22 -1.11
C PHE A 11 13.35 11.12 -0.64
N TRP A 12 14.16 10.57 -1.54
CA TRP A 12 15.15 9.54 -1.20
C TRP A 12 16.19 10.03 -0.22
N ALA A 13 16.68 11.26 -0.38
CA ALA A 13 17.64 11.84 0.55
C ALA A 13 17.08 11.93 1.96
N ARG A 14 15.78 12.17 2.10
CA ARG A 14 15.10 12.29 3.40
C ARG A 14 14.62 10.94 3.92
N ALA A 15 14.15 10.08 3.03
CA ALA A 15 13.55 8.81 3.39
C ALA A 15 14.60 7.74 3.76
N GLY A 16 15.76 7.77 3.11
CA GLY A 16 16.81 6.79 3.39
C GLY A 16 16.31 5.36 3.25
N THR A 17 16.68 4.53 4.21
CA THR A 17 16.37 3.09 4.16
C THR A 17 14.93 2.75 4.51
N TRP A 18 14.19 3.63 5.18
CA TRP A 18 12.81 3.29 5.57
C TRP A 18 11.90 3.10 4.35
N LEU A 19 12.09 3.89 3.29
CA LEU A 19 11.29 3.75 2.08
C LEU A 19 11.58 2.43 1.38
N GLU A 20 12.84 2.01 1.34
CA GLU A 20 13.22 0.71 0.78
C GLU A 20 12.58 -0.43 1.57
N THR A 21 12.62 -0.34 2.89
CA THR A 21 12.03 -1.34 3.77
C THR A 21 10.52 -1.39 3.61
N GLU A 22 9.86 -0.25 3.54
CA GLU A 22 8.42 -0.16 3.34
C GLU A 22 8.00 -0.84 2.03
N ARG A 23 8.70 -0.55 0.95
CA ARG A 23 8.42 -1.16 -0.35
C ARG A 23 8.75 -2.64 -0.39
N ALA A 24 9.78 -3.06 0.33
CA ALA A 24 10.10 -4.49 0.46
C ALA A 24 8.98 -5.23 1.19
N GLU A 25 8.41 -4.64 2.24
CA GLU A 25 7.29 -5.22 2.96
C GLU A 25 6.04 -5.34 2.07
N TYR A 26 5.78 -4.33 1.23
CA TYR A 26 4.70 -4.40 0.25
C TYR A 26 4.90 -5.59 -0.71
N ARG A 27 6.09 -5.74 -1.25
CA ARG A 27 6.39 -6.84 -2.18
C ARG A 27 6.27 -8.20 -1.50
N LEU A 28 6.70 -8.31 -0.25
CA LEU A 28 6.56 -9.54 0.53
C LEU A 28 5.09 -9.87 0.77
N ALA A 29 4.28 -8.87 1.08
CA ALA A 29 2.84 -9.08 1.24
C ALA A 29 2.23 -9.69 -0.03
N GLN A 30 2.57 -9.16 -1.20
CA GLN A 30 2.07 -9.68 -2.46
C GLN A 30 2.60 -11.09 -2.75
N THR A 31 3.87 -11.32 -2.46
CA THR A 31 4.49 -12.64 -2.67
C THR A 31 3.81 -13.73 -1.83
N TRP A 32 3.61 -13.47 -0.54
CA TRP A 32 2.95 -14.43 0.34
C TRP A 32 1.48 -14.63 -0.04
N ARG A 33 0.79 -13.56 -0.45
CA ARG A 33 -0.59 -13.67 -0.90
C ARG A 33 -0.71 -14.59 -2.10
N ARG A 34 0.17 -14.44 -3.08
CA ARG A 34 0.19 -15.31 -4.28
C ARG A 34 0.55 -16.74 -3.94
N ALA A 35 1.35 -16.94 -2.90
CA ALA A 35 1.68 -18.28 -2.41
C ALA A 35 0.56 -18.91 -1.57
N GLY A 36 -0.51 -18.15 -1.28
CA GLY A 36 -1.64 -18.65 -0.50
C GLY A 36 -1.45 -18.59 1.01
N ASP A 37 -0.38 -17.95 1.48
CA ASP A 37 -0.15 -17.75 2.91
C ASP A 37 -0.65 -16.36 3.31
N PHE A 38 -1.93 -16.29 3.65
CA PHE A 38 -2.59 -15.02 3.94
C PHE A 38 -2.22 -14.46 5.32
N VAL A 39 -1.77 -15.29 6.24
CA VAL A 39 -1.27 -14.84 7.54
C VAL A 39 -0.01 -14.01 7.34
N GLN A 40 0.94 -14.52 6.57
CA GLN A 40 2.17 -13.78 6.27
C GLN A 40 1.90 -12.56 5.40
N ALA A 41 1.02 -12.68 4.41
CA ALA A 41 0.66 -11.55 3.56
C ALA A 41 0.10 -10.40 4.38
N ARG A 42 -0.80 -10.68 5.30
CA ARG A 42 -1.40 -9.70 6.19
C ARG A 42 -0.36 -9.06 7.09
N ARG A 43 0.53 -9.87 7.67
CA ARG A 43 1.59 -9.39 8.54
C ARG A 43 2.50 -8.39 7.84
N HIS A 44 2.94 -8.71 6.62
CA HIS A 44 3.82 -7.81 5.87
C HIS A 44 3.10 -6.56 5.41
N ALA A 45 1.83 -6.65 5.03
CA ALA A 45 1.03 -5.47 4.71
C ALA A 45 0.89 -4.54 5.92
N GLN A 46 0.66 -5.10 7.10
CA GLN A 46 0.58 -4.32 8.34
C GLN A 46 1.91 -3.65 8.66
N GLN A 47 3.02 -4.32 8.46
CA GLN A 47 4.35 -3.73 8.65
C GLN A 47 4.61 -2.59 7.66
N CYS A 48 4.19 -2.76 6.41
CA CYS A 48 4.27 -1.70 5.41
C CYS A 48 3.53 -0.44 5.89
N LEU A 49 2.29 -0.61 6.35
CA LEU A 49 1.48 0.51 6.86
C LEU A 49 2.06 1.15 8.11
N GLU A 50 2.65 0.37 8.99
CA GLU A 50 3.30 0.88 10.19
C GLU A 50 4.45 1.81 9.82
N ILE A 51 5.27 1.41 8.86
CA ILE A 51 6.38 2.23 8.37
C ILE A 51 5.85 3.52 7.71
N VAL A 52 4.79 3.40 6.92
CA VAL A 52 4.13 4.55 6.29
C VAL A 52 3.70 5.57 7.36
N ASN A 53 3.04 5.10 8.41
CA ASN A 53 2.54 5.96 9.47
C ASN A 53 3.65 6.60 10.27
N GLN A 54 4.68 5.85 10.62
CA GLN A 54 5.80 6.34 11.41
C GLN A 54 6.58 7.44 10.70
N ASN A 55 6.61 7.41 9.38
CA ASN A 55 7.44 8.32 8.59
C ASN A 55 6.65 9.37 7.82
N GLY A 56 5.33 9.41 7.98
CA GLY A 56 4.50 10.37 7.26
C GLY A 56 4.64 10.24 5.76
N ALA A 57 4.62 9.01 5.26
CA ALA A 57 4.82 8.74 3.85
C ALA A 57 3.72 9.37 2.98
N PRO A 58 4.00 9.69 1.70
CA PRO A 58 2.99 10.24 0.79
C PRO A 58 1.78 9.33 0.64
N ALA A 59 0.65 9.94 0.28
CA ALA A 59 -0.62 9.22 0.09
C ALA A 59 -0.50 8.04 -0.87
N LEU A 60 0.36 8.12 -1.87
CA LEU A 60 0.59 7.02 -2.80
C LEU A 60 1.14 5.78 -2.12
N GLU A 61 2.11 5.94 -1.20
CA GLU A 61 2.63 4.81 -0.44
C GLU A 61 1.55 4.25 0.50
N ALA A 62 0.77 5.12 1.14
CA ALA A 62 -0.33 4.70 2.00
C ALA A 62 -1.37 3.91 1.22
N PHE A 63 -1.74 4.37 0.02
CA PHE A 63 -2.69 3.68 -0.84
C PHE A 63 -2.24 2.24 -1.12
N PHE A 64 -1.00 2.05 -1.52
CA PHE A 64 -0.50 0.70 -1.82
C PHE A 64 -0.42 -0.18 -0.59
N GLY A 65 -0.09 0.37 0.58
CA GLY A 65 -0.11 -0.39 1.82
C GLY A 65 -1.51 -0.89 2.16
N TRP A 66 -2.52 -0.03 2.04
CA TRP A 66 -3.91 -0.42 2.27
C TRP A 66 -4.42 -1.39 1.21
N GLU A 67 -3.99 -1.23 -0.05
CA GLU A 67 -4.30 -2.19 -1.10
C GLU A 67 -3.80 -3.58 -0.74
N ALA A 68 -2.55 -3.68 -0.32
CA ALA A 68 -1.96 -4.97 0.05
C ALA A 68 -2.72 -5.62 1.19
N LEU A 69 -3.10 -4.84 2.20
CA LEU A 69 -3.87 -5.37 3.33
C LEU A 69 -5.27 -5.78 2.91
N ALA A 70 -5.94 -4.97 2.10
CA ALA A 70 -7.29 -5.28 1.61
C ALA A 70 -7.31 -6.59 0.82
N LEU A 71 -6.33 -6.79 -0.04
CA LEU A 71 -6.23 -8.03 -0.82
C LEU A 71 -5.97 -9.24 0.07
N ALA A 72 -5.08 -9.11 1.05
CA ALA A 72 -4.79 -10.20 1.99
C ALA A 72 -6.02 -10.57 2.81
N GLU A 73 -6.75 -9.57 3.32
CA GLU A 73 -7.97 -9.81 4.11
C GLU A 73 -9.07 -10.44 3.25
N ARG A 74 -9.26 -9.94 2.02
CA ARG A 74 -10.25 -10.49 1.10
C ARG A 74 -9.96 -11.97 0.81
N ASP A 75 -8.73 -12.27 0.44
CA ASP A 75 -8.34 -13.63 0.06
C ASP A 75 -8.36 -14.58 1.26
N ALA A 76 -8.19 -14.06 2.47
CA ALA A 76 -8.33 -14.84 3.70
C ALA A 76 -9.78 -15.02 4.14
N GLY A 77 -10.74 -14.37 3.47
CA GLY A 77 -12.15 -14.46 3.83
C GLY A 77 -12.55 -13.56 5.01
N HIS A 78 -11.73 -12.57 5.35
CA HIS A 78 -11.99 -11.65 6.47
C HIS A 78 -12.74 -10.41 5.97
N ALA A 79 -14.08 -10.52 5.88
CA ALA A 79 -14.92 -9.46 5.31
C ALA A 79 -14.79 -8.13 6.05
N THR A 80 -14.75 -8.13 7.36
CA THR A 80 -14.62 -6.90 8.15
C THR A 80 -13.26 -6.24 7.95
N GLY A 81 -12.19 -7.02 7.97
CA GLY A 81 -10.85 -6.52 7.70
C GLY A 81 -10.72 -5.95 6.29
N HIS A 82 -11.31 -6.65 5.31
CA HIS A 82 -11.33 -6.17 3.93
C HIS A 82 -12.06 -4.83 3.82
N ALA A 83 -13.25 -4.71 4.39
CA ALA A 83 -14.03 -3.48 4.32
C ALA A 83 -13.30 -2.30 4.95
N ARG A 84 -12.63 -2.53 6.08
CA ARG A 84 -11.85 -1.50 6.77
C ARG A 84 -10.65 -1.05 5.94
N ALA A 85 -9.90 -2.00 5.40
CA ALA A 85 -8.73 -1.69 4.57
C ALA A 85 -9.15 -0.98 3.28
N LEU A 86 -10.26 -1.41 2.68
CA LEU A 86 -10.82 -0.76 1.49
C LEU A 86 -11.20 0.70 1.77
N ALA A 87 -11.86 0.97 2.90
CA ALA A 87 -12.22 2.32 3.28
C ALA A 87 -11.00 3.22 3.42
N ASN A 88 -9.94 2.70 4.01
CA ASN A 88 -8.68 3.44 4.15
C ASN A 88 -7.95 3.62 2.82
N ALA A 89 -8.04 2.65 1.93
CA ALA A 89 -7.49 2.79 0.58
C ALA A 89 -8.22 3.90 -0.19
N ARG A 90 -9.55 3.96 -0.08
CA ARG A 90 -10.34 5.04 -0.68
C ARG A 90 -9.94 6.41 -0.14
N GLU A 91 -9.76 6.52 1.15
CA GLU A 91 -9.33 7.77 1.76
C GLU A 91 -7.97 8.21 1.23
N ALA A 92 -7.01 7.29 1.16
CA ALA A 92 -5.70 7.59 0.58
C ALA A 92 -5.83 7.98 -0.89
N PHE A 93 -6.68 7.30 -1.65
CA PHE A 93 -6.95 7.59 -3.05
C PHE A 93 -7.47 9.03 -3.23
N GLU A 94 -8.37 9.48 -2.35
CA GLU A 94 -8.89 10.84 -2.42
C GLU A 94 -7.83 11.92 -2.20
N ARG A 95 -6.74 11.57 -1.53
CA ARG A 95 -5.62 12.47 -1.27
C ARG A 95 -4.56 12.45 -2.37
N LEU A 96 -4.71 11.57 -3.37
CA LEU A 96 -3.76 11.48 -4.48
C LEU A 96 -3.93 12.67 -5.44
N GLU A 97 -2.85 13.00 -6.13
CA GLU A 97 -2.91 13.91 -7.26
C GLU A 97 -3.64 13.23 -8.43
N ASP A 98 -4.16 14.03 -9.37
CA ASP A 98 -4.97 13.51 -10.48
C ASP A 98 -4.26 12.45 -11.30
N SER A 99 -2.97 12.65 -11.58
CA SER A 99 -2.19 11.66 -12.34
C SER A 99 -2.07 10.34 -11.61
N ASP A 100 -1.89 10.39 -10.30
CA ASP A 100 -1.79 9.18 -9.47
C ASP A 100 -3.15 8.50 -9.35
N ARG A 101 -4.24 9.27 -9.24
CA ARG A 101 -5.58 8.70 -9.22
C ARG A 101 -5.89 7.93 -10.49
N THR A 102 -5.55 8.50 -11.63
CA THR A 102 -5.74 7.83 -12.92
C THR A 102 -5.00 6.50 -12.94
N TRP A 103 -3.79 6.49 -12.44
CA TRP A 103 -2.97 5.28 -12.39
C TRP A 103 -3.49 4.25 -11.42
N CYS A 104 -4.00 4.67 -10.25
CA CYS A 104 -4.45 3.77 -9.19
C CYS A 104 -5.93 3.36 -9.32
N GLU A 105 -6.68 3.94 -10.24
CA GLU A 105 -8.11 3.69 -10.36
C GLU A 105 -8.46 2.22 -10.53
N ARG A 106 -7.74 1.51 -11.39
CA ARG A 106 -7.96 0.07 -11.59
C ARG A 106 -7.72 -0.73 -10.34
N SER A 107 -6.68 -0.37 -9.59
CA SER A 107 -6.38 -1.04 -8.32
C SER A 107 -7.52 -0.87 -7.33
N LEU A 108 -8.06 0.34 -7.23
CA LEU A 108 -9.17 0.61 -6.33
C LEU A 108 -10.42 -0.18 -6.74
N ILE A 109 -10.75 -0.20 -8.02
CA ILE A 109 -11.89 -0.97 -8.54
C ILE A 109 -11.71 -2.46 -8.24
N ALA A 110 -10.51 -2.98 -8.45
CA ALA A 110 -10.20 -4.38 -8.19
C ALA A 110 -10.35 -4.77 -6.71
N LEU A 111 -10.24 -3.80 -5.80
CA LEU A 111 -10.48 -4.03 -4.38
C LEU A 111 -11.96 -4.09 -4.01
N GLY A 112 -12.84 -3.77 -4.94
CA GLY A 112 -14.29 -3.70 -4.69
C GLY A 112 -14.78 -2.28 -4.42
N GLY A 113 -13.92 -1.34 -4.70
CA GLY A 113 -14.22 0.06 -4.52
C GLY A 113 -14.67 0.77 -5.76
#